data_518f83e23bb74c0ac0e3a596d2f577e9
#
_entry.id   518f83e23bb74c0ac0e3a596d2f577e9
#
_cell.length_a   1.000
_cell.length_b   1.000
_cell.length_c   1.000
_cell.angle_alpha   90.00
_cell.angle_beta   90.00
_cell.angle_gamma   90.00
#
_symmetry.space_group_name_H-M   'P 1'
#
loop_
_entity.id
_entity.type
_entity.pdbx_description
1 polymer ?
#
loop_
_entity_poly.entity_id
_entity_poly.type
_entity_poly.pdbx_seq_one_letter_code
_entity_poly.pdbx_strand_id
1 'polypeptide(L)'
;MVTGIGFCLPGQGGRPVLTADDLWNVASRGASCLMKDDVYFGSVDLSDAMFDERLPGIPPFFSRHYTAAHRFGLVSLVEACADAELDPRSGDLSDAAILVGRGGVDANIDSYLSVLRADPETIQAAEAMELFIAAEQAVTPSDVALVQGALTCSKGPNFTVSAGCASSAVQIGIARRMIACGEVDVAVVTGVDVFSVKLIRNIQNLLRGAQNTYDAIRSDDMPSLLPSFDSLMRPYDRRADCINHGEGSVTIVMESREHASRRGAHLYGQVLNQATTRDGLANPLACEETGSELVAAVRRCLGDRVGIDQVPYVHGGSDGNVVVTAFEANAVTELYGSGARDLLMSSQEGCFGHNGAPAGCLGVALTLLMMEHGEVCPTANCEEPADNLTFDPVPGVRTRPLDFDYALSFNYQVGGVKSAILLGSPDV
;
A
#
# COMPACT_ATOMS: atom_id res chain seq x y z
N MET A 1 -13.70 -0.58 13.26
CA MET A 1 -14.07 -1.70 12.36
C MET A 1 -13.64 -1.36 10.96
N VAL A 2 -13.31 -2.33 10.12
CA VAL A 2 -13.18 -2.16 8.66
C VAL A 2 -14.46 -2.69 8.04
N THR A 3 -15.15 -1.84 7.29
CA THR A 3 -16.49 -2.10 6.75
C THR A 3 -16.52 -2.06 5.23
N GLY A 4 -15.48 -1.55 4.58
CA GLY A 4 -15.37 -1.55 3.13
C GLY A 4 -13.93 -1.48 2.66
N ILE A 5 -13.68 -2.14 1.53
CA ILE A 5 -12.38 -2.21 0.86
C ILE A 5 -12.57 -2.03 -0.64
N GLY A 6 -11.72 -1.23 -1.26
CA GLY A 6 -11.81 -0.94 -2.69
C GLY A 6 -10.43 -0.72 -3.32
N PHE A 7 -10.32 -1.04 -4.57
CA PHE A 7 -9.03 -1.16 -5.24
C PHE A 7 -9.02 -0.45 -6.58
N CYS A 8 -7.84 -0.11 -7.01
CA CYS A 8 -7.49 0.19 -8.39
C CYS A 8 -6.06 -0.29 -8.58
N LEU A 9 -5.88 -1.60 -8.81
CA LEU A 9 -4.60 -2.29 -8.83
C LEU A 9 -4.35 -2.97 -10.18
N PRO A 10 -3.10 -3.31 -10.51
CA PRO A 10 -2.79 -4.13 -11.69
C PRO A 10 -3.61 -5.42 -11.69
N GLY A 11 -4.07 -5.83 -12.85
CA GLY A 11 -4.84 -7.05 -13.01
C GLY A 11 -4.44 -7.83 -14.25
N GLN A 12 -4.95 -9.04 -14.37
CA GLN A 12 -4.65 -9.92 -15.50
C GLN A 12 -5.49 -9.59 -16.74
N GLY A 13 -4.89 -9.69 -17.92
CA GLY A 13 -5.61 -9.54 -19.19
C GLY A 13 -6.15 -8.14 -19.45
N GLY A 14 -5.51 -7.10 -18.92
CA GLY A 14 -5.91 -5.70 -19.12
C GLY A 14 -7.15 -5.28 -18.32
N ARG A 15 -7.50 -6.02 -17.27
CA ARG A 15 -8.58 -5.65 -16.34
C ARG A 15 -8.00 -5.32 -14.97
N PRO A 16 -8.18 -4.10 -14.46
CA PRO A 16 -7.72 -3.76 -13.12
C PRO A 16 -8.48 -4.55 -12.05
N VAL A 17 -7.84 -4.79 -10.92
CA VAL A 17 -8.46 -5.30 -9.70
C VAL A 17 -9.18 -4.15 -9.02
N LEU A 18 -10.49 -4.26 -8.80
CA LEU A 18 -11.33 -3.19 -8.27
C LEU A 18 -12.07 -3.59 -6.99
N THR A 19 -12.50 -4.85 -6.90
CA THR A 19 -13.35 -5.36 -5.81
C THR A 19 -12.60 -6.36 -4.92
N ALA A 20 -13.21 -6.69 -3.78
CA ALA A 20 -12.71 -7.73 -2.88
C ALA A 20 -12.58 -9.09 -3.59
N ASP A 21 -13.57 -9.46 -4.41
CA ASP A 21 -13.58 -10.70 -5.19
C ASP A 21 -12.44 -10.73 -6.22
N ASP A 22 -12.18 -9.61 -6.91
CA ASP A 22 -11.07 -9.51 -7.86
C ASP A 22 -9.74 -9.69 -7.14
N LEU A 23 -9.56 -9.03 -5.99
CA LEU A 23 -8.35 -9.14 -5.17
C LEU A 23 -8.14 -10.58 -4.70
N TRP A 24 -9.18 -11.20 -4.13
CA TRP A 24 -9.13 -12.59 -3.68
C TRP A 24 -8.79 -13.55 -4.81
N ASN A 25 -9.39 -13.36 -5.98
CA ASN A 25 -9.13 -14.18 -7.17
C ASN A 25 -7.66 -14.14 -7.64
N VAL A 26 -6.97 -13.03 -7.47
CA VAL A 26 -5.53 -12.91 -7.80
C VAL A 26 -4.69 -13.49 -6.68
N ALA A 27 -4.91 -13.05 -5.44
CA ALA A 27 -4.07 -13.38 -4.29
C ALA A 27 -4.14 -14.85 -3.90
N SER A 28 -5.34 -15.47 -3.88
CA SER A 28 -5.54 -16.87 -3.51
C SER A 28 -4.83 -17.86 -4.43
N ARG A 29 -4.49 -17.44 -5.64
CA ARG A 29 -3.72 -18.23 -6.62
C ARG A 29 -2.26 -17.84 -6.71
N GLY A 30 -1.81 -16.86 -5.92
CA GLY A 30 -0.46 -16.30 -6.04
C GLY A 30 -0.16 -15.81 -7.46
N ALA A 31 -1.18 -15.31 -8.15
CA ALA A 31 -1.06 -14.93 -9.56
C ALA A 31 -0.36 -13.58 -9.69
N SER A 32 0.70 -13.52 -10.50
CA SER A 32 1.37 -12.25 -10.81
C SER A 32 0.65 -11.48 -11.91
N CYS A 33 0.42 -10.20 -11.67
CA CYS A 33 -0.11 -9.23 -12.64
C CYS A 33 1.01 -8.38 -13.27
N LEU A 34 2.26 -8.71 -12.97
CA LEU A 34 3.42 -8.02 -13.53
C LEU A 34 3.60 -8.38 -15.00
N MET A 35 3.70 -7.36 -15.82
CA MET A 35 3.97 -7.49 -17.25
C MET A 35 5.42 -7.14 -17.54
N LYS A 36 6.08 -7.91 -18.41
CA LYS A 36 7.44 -7.63 -18.87
C LYS A 36 7.41 -6.88 -20.20
N ASP A 37 7.93 -5.66 -20.16
CA ASP A 37 8.45 -4.97 -21.34
C ASP A 37 9.98 -5.00 -21.22
N ASP A 38 10.70 -3.91 -21.11
CA ASP A 38 12.15 -3.93 -20.76
C ASP A 38 12.38 -4.29 -19.27
N VAL A 39 11.43 -3.94 -18.41
CA VAL A 39 11.38 -4.25 -16.97
C VAL A 39 10.07 -4.92 -16.63
N TYR A 40 10.01 -5.69 -15.54
CA TYR A 40 8.74 -6.12 -14.98
C TYR A 40 8.06 -4.97 -14.26
N PHE A 41 6.79 -4.75 -14.55
CA PHE A 41 6.02 -3.66 -13.96
C PHE A 41 4.53 -4.02 -13.84
N GLY A 42 3.89 -3.58 -12.75
CA GLY A 42 2.45 -3.69 -12.53
C GLY A 42 1.75 -2.40 -12.97
N SER A 43 1.18 -2.38 -14.17
CA SER A 43 0.39 -1.25 -14.68
C SER A 43 -1.08 -1.43 -14.42
N VAL A 44 -1.76 -0.33 -14.10
CA VAL A 44 -3.22 -0.26 -14.00
C VAL A 44 -3.79 0.20 -15.33
N ASP A 45 -4.56 -0.66 -15.99
CA ASP A 45 -5.27 -0.33 -17.23
C ASP A 45 -6.69 0.19 -16.90
N LEU A 46 -6.77 1.46 -16.52
CA LEU A 46 -8.02 2.16 -16.24
C LEU A 46 -8.40 3.04 -17.44
N SER A 47 -9.28 2.55 -18.30
CA SER A 47 -9.78 3.32 -19.44
C SER A 47 -10.68 4.49 -19.00
N ASP A 48 -10.84 5.50 -19.88
CA ASP A 48 -11.75 6.62 -19.64
C ASP A 48 -13.19 6.14 -19.45
N ALA A 49 -13.62 5.16 -20.25
CA ALA A 49 -14.96 4.60 -20.14
C ALA A 49 -15.21 3.93 -18.78
N MET A 50 -14.22 3.18 -18.25
CA MET A 50 -14.32 2.58 -16.92
C MET A 50 -14.36 3.63 -15.81
N PHE A 51 -13.59 4.70 -15.95
CA PHE A 51 -13.59 5.81 -14.99
C PHE A 51 -14.94 6.53 -14.99
N ASP A 52 -15.45 6.89 -16.17
CA ASP A 52 -16.72 7.63 -16.34
C ASP A 52 -17.93 6.80 -15.87
N GLU A 53 -17.90 5.48 -16.05
CA GLU A 53 -18.94 4.56 -15.55
C GLU A 53 -19.04 4.61 -14.02
N ARG A 54 -17.92 4.66 -13.32
CA ARG A 54 -17.86 4.65 -11.86
C ARG A 54 -18.08 6.02 -11.23
N LEU A 55 -17.71 7.05 -11.96
CA LEU A 55 -17.70 8.43 -11.50
C LEU A 55 -18.48 9.35 -12.45
N PRO A 56 -19.75 9.03 -12.75
CA PRO A 56 -20.55 9.85 -13.64
C PRO A 56 -20.74 11.25 -13.05
N GLY A 57 -20.76 12.28 -13.91
CA GLY A 57 -21.14 13.64 -13.53
C GLY A 57 -20.05 14.46 -12.83
N ILE A 58 -18.79 14.02 -12.84
CA ILE A 58 -17.68 14.91 -12.50
C ILE A 58 -17.58 15.98 -13.61
N PRO A 59 -17.55 17.28 -13.26
CA PRO A 59 -17.46 18.32 -14.29
C PRO A 59 -16.18 18.17 -15.12
N PRO A 60 -16.28 18.14 -16.48
CA PRO A 60 -15.13 17.99 -17.37
C PRO A 60 -14.04 19.05 -17.17
N PHE A 61 -14.42 20.22 -16.65
CA PHE A 61 -13.49 21.30 -16.32
C PHE A 61 -12.44 20.87 -15.29
N PHE A 62 -12.79 19.99 -14.33
CA PHE A 62 -11.85 19.46 -13.34
C PHE A 62 -11.25 18.12 -13.78
N SER A 63 -12.08 17.19 -14.26
CA SER A 63 -11.64 15.81 -14.54
C SER A 63 -10.61 15.72 -15.66
N ARG A 64 -10.58 16.66 -16.60
CA ARG A 64 -9.55 16.72 -17.65
C ARG A 64 -8.12 16.97 -17.11
N HIS A 65 -8.02 17.51 -15.89
CA HIS A 65 -6.74 17.74 -15.23
C HIS A 65 -6.39 16.65 -14.22
N TYR A 66 -7.25 15.63 -14.06
CA TYR A 66 -6.97 14.54 -13.16
C TYR A 66 -5.81 13.69 -13.67
N THR A 67 -4.86 13.50 -12.80
CA THR A 67 -3.73 12.60 -13.01
C THR A 67 -4.13 11.15 -12.79
N ALA A 68 -3.24 10.22 -13.11
CA ALA A 68 -3.50 8.81 -12.82
C ALA A 68 -3.75 8.57 -11.32
N ALA A 69 -3.00 9.26 -10.43
CA ALA A 69 -3.19 9.15 -8.98
C ALA A 69 -4.58 9.60 -8.53
N HIS A 70 -5.08 10.73 -9.06
CA HIS A 70 -6.45 11.20 -8.79
C HIS A 70 -7.47 10.15 -9.23
N ARG A 71 -7.33 9.62 -10.44
CA ARG A 71 -8.26 8.64 -11.01
C ARG A 71 -8.25 7.34 -10.23
N PHE A 72 -7.07 6.81 -9.89
CA PHE A 72 -6.94 5.57 -9.11
C PHE A 72 -7.52 5.76 -7.70
N GLY A 73 -7.16 6.87 -7.03
CA GLY A 73 -7.67 7.19 -5.70
C GLY A 73 -9.17 7.40 -5.64
N LEU A 74 -9.76 8.01 -6.68
CA LEU A 74 -11.22 8.18 -6.76
C LEU A 74 -11.94 6.86 -7.05
N VAL A 75 -11.40 6.01 -7.93
CA VAL A 75 -11.98 4.69 -8.23
C VAL A 75 -11.93 3.80 -7.00
N SER A 76 -10.77 3.67 -6.33
CA SER A 76 -10.68 2.84 -5.12
C SER A 76 -11.59 3.36 -3.99
N LEU A 77 -11.79 4.70 -3.90
CA LEU A 77 -12.73 5.29 -2.94
C LEU A 77 -14.17 4.85 -3.21
N VAL A 78 -14.65 5.00 -4.46
CA VAL A 78 -16.04 4.65 -4.76
C VAL A 78 -16.31 3.15 -4.67
N GLU A 79 -15.34 2.31 -5.02
CA GLU A 79 -15.43 0.86 -4.82
C GLU A 79 -15.47 0.51 -3.33
N ALA A 80 -14.61 1.13 -2.48
CA ALA A 80 -14.65 0.92 -1.03
C ALA A 80 -15.96 1.40 -0.39
N CYS A 81 -16.52 2.51 -0.88
CA CYS A 81 -17.81 3.00 -0.42
C CYS A 81 -18.95 2.07 -0.85
N ALA A 82 -18.92 1.58 -2.10
CA ALA A 82 -19.91 0.62 -2.60
C ALA A 82 -19.88 -0.68 -1.77
N ASP A 83 -18.67 -1.19 -1.48
CA ASP A 83 -18.46 -2.37 -0.65
C ASP A 83 -18.96 -2.15 0.79
N ALA A 84 -18.76 -0.94 1.34
CA ALA A 84 -19.29 -0.54 2.63
C ALA A 84 -20.81 -0.22 2.64
N GLU A 85 -21.49 -0.30 1.51
CA GLU A 85 -22.89 0.18 1.37
C GLU A 85 -23.07 1.64 1.76
N LEU A 86 -22.10 2.50 1.40
CA LEU A 86 -22.13 3.95 1.59
C LEU A 86 -22.14 4.64 0.22
N ASP A 87 -22.92 5.71 0.09
CA ASP A 87 -22.86 6.56 -1.11
C ASP A 87 -21.97 7.78 -0.82
N PRO A 88 -20.79 7.89 -1.45
CA PRO A 88 -19.88 8.99 -1.20
C PRO A 88 -20.46 10.37 -1.55
N ARG A 89 -21.60 10.44 -2.26
CA ARG A 89 -22.24 11.68 -2.70
C ARG A 89 -23.56 12.00 -1.98
N SER A 90 -24.09 11.06 -1.19
CA SER A 90 -25.37 11.24 -0.48
C SER A 90 -25.27 12.07 0.80
N GLY A 91 -24.04 12.30 1.28
CA GLY A 91 -23.76 12.91 2.57
C GLY A 91 -23.38 11.91 3.67
N ASP A 92 -23.35 10.60 3.37
CA ASP A 92 -22.92 9.55 4.31
C ASP A 92 -21.51 9.80 4.87
N LEU A 93 -20.67 10.48 4.10
CA LEU A 93 -19.30 10.85 4.46
C LEU A 93 -19.15 12.33 4.84
N SER A 94 -20.23 13.07 5.13
CA SER A 94 -20.17 14.52 5.37
C SER A 94 -19.26 14.93 6.53
N ASP A 95 -19.12 14.08 7.54
CA ASP A 95 -18.28 14.31 8.72
C ASP A 95 -17.11 13.33 8.82
N ALA A 96 -16.88 12.53 7.77
CA ALA A 96 -15.81 11.53 7.73
C ALA A 96 -14.44 12.18 7.60
N ALA A 97 -13.41 11.56 8.20
CA ALA A 97 -12.02 11.90 7.87
C ALA A 97 -11.63 11.31 6.52
N ILE A 98 -11.05 12.11 5.65
CA ILE A 98 -10.48 11.70 4.35
C ILE A 98 -8.96 11.75 4.45
N LEU A 99 -8.35 10.59 4.56
CA LEU A 99 -6.94 10.44 4.90
C LEU A 99 -6.21 9.71 3.76
N VAL A 100 -5.18 10.34 3.22
CA VAL A 100 -4.44 9.78 2.09
C VAL A 100 -2.98 9.54 2.45
N GLY A 101 -2.48 8.36 2.13
CA GLY A 101 -1.05 8.02 2.15
C GLY A 101 -0.45 8.16 0.75
N ARG A 102 0.65 8.90 0.63
CA ARG A 102 1.40 9.11 -0.62
C ARG A 102 2.88 8.87 -0.39
N GLY A 103 3.52 8.09 -1.24
CA GLY A 103 4.98 7.94 -1.26
C GLY A 103 5.69 9.15 -1.87
N GLY A 104 4.98 9.90 -2.69
CA GLY A 104 5.46 11.14 -3.30
C GLY A 104 6.25 10.96 -4.60
N VAL A 105 6.32 9.76 -5.15
CA VAL A 105 6.94 9.50 -6.46
C VAL A 105 5.85 9.58 -7.52
N ASP A 106 5.46 10.78 -7.92
CA ASP A 106 4.47 10.94 -8.98
C ASP A 106 5.05 11.56 -10.24
N ALA A 107 4.53 11.09 -11.38
CA ALA A 107 4.94 11.53 -12.72
C ALA A 107 4.51 12.98 -13.06
N ASN A 108 3.82 13.68 -12.17
CA ASN A 108 3.25 15.00 -12.42
C ASN A 108 4.26 16.16 -12.30
N ILE A 109 5.51 15.85 -12.09
CA ILE A 109 6.58 16.83 -12.15
C ILE A 109 6.56 17.62 -13.48
N ASP A 110 6.04 17.03 -14.56
CA ASP A 110 5.94 17.70 -15.85
C ASP A 110 4.96 18.89 -15.82
N SER A 111 3.84 18.79 -15.11
CA SER A 111 2.91 19.93 -14.93
C SER A 111 3.57 21.06 -14.17
N TYR A 112 4.29 20.74 -13.10
CA TYR A 112 5.06 21.71 -12.33
C TYR A 112 6.15 22.38 -13.17
N LEU A 113 6.92 21.58 -13.92
CA LEU A 113 7.94 22.10 -14.82
C LEU A 113 7.35 22.98 -15.93
N SER A 114 6.13 22.67 -16.39
CA SER A 114 5.44 23.48 -17.38
C SER A 114 5.10 24.86 -16.82
N VAL A 115 4.62 24.95 -15.58
CA VAL A 115 4.39 26.25 -14.91
C VAL A 115 5.70 27.03 -14.75
N LEU A 116 6.77 26.36 -14.32
CA LEU A 116 8.09 27.03 -14.15
C LEU A 116 8.69 27.54 -15.47
N ARG A 117 8.33 26.93 -16.60
CA ARG A 117 8.82 27.29 -17.94
C ARG A 117 7.91 28.26 -18.68
N ALA A 118 6.68 28.46 -18.20
CA ALA A 118 5.73 29.36 -18.81
C ALA A 118 6.27 30.81 -18.75
N ASP A 119 6.25 31.49 -19.89
CA ASP A 119 6.61 32.90 -19.95
C ASP A 119 5.34 33.74 -19.75
N PRO A 120 5.24 34.49 -18.63
CA PRO A 120 4.06 35.27 -18.31
C PRO A 120 3.78 36.39 -19.31
N GLU A 121 4.77 36.81 -20.13
CA GLU A 121 4.60 37.88 -21.13
C GLU A 121 4.02 37.36 -22.46
N THR A 122 4.19 36.05 -22.74
CA THR A 122 3.79 35.45 -24.03
C THR A 122 2.65 34.43 -23.92
N ILE A 123 2.40 33.87 -22.73
CA ILE A 123 1.35 32.88 -22.53
C ILE A 123 -0.04 33.47 -22.68
N GLN A 124 -0.93 32.75 -23.37
CA GLN A 124 -2.33 33.17 -23.49
C GLN A 124 -3.09 32.97 -22.19
N ALA A 125 -4.02 33.87 -21.85
CA ALA A 125 -4.74 33.81 -20.57
C ALA A 125 -5.47 32.48 -20.34
N ALA A 126 -6.03 31.86 -21.37
CA ALA A 126 -6.69 30.55 -21.28
C ALA A 126 -5.68 29.45 -20.95
N GLU A 127 -4.53 29.45 -21.62
CA GLU A 127 -3.44 28.49 -21.39
C GLU A 127 -2.84 28.66 -19.98
N ALA A 128 -2.65 29.90 -19.53
CA ALA A 128 -2.19 30.20 -18.18
C ALA A 128 -3.15 29.65 -17.10
N MET A 129 -4.46 29.76 -17.33
CA MET A 129 -5.48 29.19 -16.44
C MET A 129 -5.44 27.67 -16.42
N GLU A 130 -5.31 27.02 -17.58
CA GLU A 130 -5.19 25.56 -17.67
C GLU A 130 -3.94 25.04 -16.93
N LEU A 131 -2.79 25.69 -17.13
CA LEU A 131 -1.56 25.37 -16.42
C LEU A 131 -1.69 25.57 -14.91
N PHE A 132 -2.33 26.66 -14.50
CA PHE A 132 -2.55 26.94 -13.07
C PHE A 132 -3.41 25.85 -12.42
N ILE A 133 -4.54 25.48 -13.04
CA ILE A 133 -5.44 24.44 -12.53
C ILE A 133 -4.71 23.09 -12.46
N ALA A 134 -4.00 22.72 -13.51
CA ALA A 134 -3.24 21.47 -13.54
C ALA A 134 -2.17 21.43 -12.45
N ALA A 135 -1.46 22.55 -12.23
CA ALA A 135 -0.44 22.64 -11.20
C ALA A 135 -1.03 22.58 -9.79
N GLU A 136 -2.08 23.34 -9.50
CA GLU A 136 -2.73 23.35 -8.19
C GLU A 136 -3.31 21.97 -7.82
N GLN A 137 -3.83 21.24 -8.79
CA GLN A 137 -4.35 19.89 -8.55
C GLN A 137 -3.26 18.82 -8.41
N ALA A 138 -2.08 19.02 -9.03
CA ALA A 138 -1.08 17.96 -9.16
C ALA A 138 0.19 18.17 -8.34
N VAL A 139 0.46 19.40 -7.90
CA VAL A 139 1.74 19.79 -7.27
C VAL A 139 1.73 19.66 -5.75
N THR A 140 0.55 19.74 -5.14
CA THR A 140 0.45 19.61 -3.69
C THR A 140 0.49 18.15 -3.26
N PRO A 141 1.24 17.77 -2.20
CA PRO A 141 1.22 16.40 -1.68
C PRO A 141 -0.18 15.92 -1.25
N SER A 142 -1.13 16.84 -1.10
CA SER A 142 -2.53 16.56 -0.72
C SER A 142 -3.48 16.45 -1.91
N ASP A 143 -2.98 16.35 -3.13
CA ASP A 143 -3.71 16.33 -4.38
C ASP A 143 -4.90 15.35 -4.38
N VAL A 144 -4.67 14.08 -4.06
CA VAL A 144 -5.71 13.05 -4.02
C VAL A 144 -6.70 13.27 -2.88
N ALA A 145 -6.22 13.72 -1.69
CA ALA A 145 -7.11 14.05 -0.58
C ALA A 145 -8.08 15.18 -0.93
N LEU A 146 -7.61 16.19 -1.69
CA LEU A 146 -8.46 17.29 -2.14
C LEU A 146 -9.59 16.81 -3.06
N VAL A 147 -9.27 15.98 -4.07
CA VAL A 147 -10.30 15.50 -5.01
C VAL A 147 -11.26 14.51 -4.36
N GLN A 148 -10.79 13.68 -3.42
CA GLN A 148 -11.66 12.81 -2.63
C GLN A 148 -12.57 13.61 -1.69
N GLY A 149 -12.04 14.63 -1.01
CA GLY A 149 -12.83 15.54 -0.18
C GLY A 149 -13.88 16.30 -0.99
N ALA A 150 -13.52 16.74 -2.20
CA ALA A 150 -14.47 17.40 -3.11
C ALA A 150 -15.59 16.45 -3.58
N LEU A 151 -15.26 15.19 -3.89
CA LEU A 151 -16.25 14.19 -4.29
C LEU A 151 -17.25 13.88 -3.16
N THR A 152 -16.73 13.70 -1.94
CA THR A 152 -17.53 13.32 -0.77
C THR A 152 -18.20 14.49 -0.07
N CYS A 153 -17.84 15.73 -0.43
CA CYS A 153 -18.25 16.94 0.28
C CYS A 153 -17.98 16.86 1.79
N SER A 154 -16.99 16.09 2.20
CA SER A 154 -16.65 15.93 3.62
C SER A 154 -16.20 17.27 4.22
N LYS A 155 -16.66 17.51 5.45
CA LYS A 155 -16.29 18.63 6.32
C LYS A 155 -15.35 18.19 7.45
N GLY A 156 -15.09 16.88 7.53
CA GLY A 156 -14.16 16.30 8.48
C GLY A 156 -12.70 16.58 8.13
N PRO A 157 -11.77 16.07 8.95
CA PRO A 157 -10.34 16.17 8.68
C PRO A 157 -9.97 15.62 7.30
N ASN A 158 -9.19 16.40 6.55
CA ASN A 158 -8.76 16.03 5.20
C ASN A 158 -7.28 16.37 5.02
N PHE A 159 -6.42 15.36 4.95
CA PHE A 159 -4.98 15.56 4.80
C PHE A 159 -4.23 14.33 4.28
N THR A 160 -3.00 14.57 3.84
CA THR A 160 -2.09 13.53 3.36
C THR A 160 -0.91 13.35 4.31
N VAL A 161 -0.50 12.09 4.51
CA VAL A 161 0.77 11.73 5.16
C VAL A 161 1.70 11.10 4.14
N SER A 162 2.96 11.51 4.16
CA SER A 162 4.02 10.86 3.40
C SER A 162 5.02 10.20 4.35
N ALA A 163 5.04 8.88 4.33
CA ALA A 163 6.00 8.01 5.01
C ALA A 163 6.47 6.92 4.03
N GLY A 164 6.71 7.32 2.75
CA GLY A 164 7.09 6.40 1.68
C GLY A 164 6.10 5.24 1.56
N CYS A 165 6.62 4.03 1.41
CA CYS A 165 5.79 2.83 1.26
C CYS A 165 4.99 2.46 2.53
N ALA A 166 5.31 3.05 3.70
CA ALA A 166 4.54 2.87 4.93
C ALA A 166 3.42 3.92 5.12
N SER A 167 3.16 4.78 4.14
CA SER A 167 2.25 5.93 4.28
C SER A 167 0.84 5.52 4.71
N SER A 168 0.21 4.57 4.02
CA SER A 168 -1.15 4.16 4.38
C SER A 168 -1.19 3.39 5.70
N ALA A 169 -0.14 2.64 6.06
CA ALA A 169 -0.05 1.98 7.36
C ALA A 169 -0.04 3.00 8.52
N VAL A 170 0.68 4.12 8.36
CA VAL A 170 0.69 5.23 9.32
C VAL A 170 -0.69 5.91 9.37
N GLN A 171 -1.33 6.12 8.21
CA GLN A 171 -2.67 6.72 8.13
C GLN A 171 -3.73 5.85 8.82
N ILE A 172 -3.67 4.52 8.66
CA ILE A 172 -4.56 3.58 9.37
C ILE A 172 -4.43 3.77 10.88
N GLY A 173 -3.20 3.93 11.38
CA GLY A 173 -2.98 4.22 12.81
C GLY A 173 -3.55 5.57 13.26
N ILE A 174 -3.48 6.59 12.41
CA ILE A 174 -4.09 7.90 12.67
C ILE A 174 -5.61 7.78 12.68
N ALA A 175 -6.21 7.19 11.65
CA ALA A 175 -7.65 6.95 11.54
C ALA A 175 -8.20 6.21 12.77
N ARG A 176 -7.53 5.13 13.17
CA ARG A 176 -7.89 4.37 14.36
C ARG A 176 -7.92 5.24 15.62
N ARG A 177 -6.91 6.12 15.81
CA ARG A 177 -6.86 7.01 16.97
C ARG A 177 -7.97 8.07 16.93
N MET A 178 -8.26 8.66 15.78
CA MET A 178 -9.34 9.63 15.59
C MET A 178 -10.70 9.01 15.93
N ILE A 179 -10.96 7.79 15.45
CA ILE A 179 -12.18 7.05 15.79
C ILE A 179 -12.22 6.71 17.29
N ALA A 180 -11.11 6.21 17.84
CA ALA A 180 -11.05 5.79 19.24
C ALA A 180 -11.20 6.94 20.24
N CYS A 181 -10.83 8.18 19.88
CA CYS A 181 -11.06 9.36 20.72
C CYS A 181 -12.37 10.09 20.41
N GLY A 182 -13.17 9.58 19.48
CA GLY A 182 -14.47 10.15 19.11
C GLY A 182 -14.40 11.44 18.30
N GLU A 183 -13.29 11.69 17.64
CA GLU A 183 -13.15 12.85 16.73
C GLU A 183 -13.99 12.66 15.47
N VAL A 184 -14.03 11.42 14.94
CA VAL A 184 -14.89 11.01 13.81
C VAL A 184 -15.45 9.61 14.06
N ASP A 185 -16.63 9.33 13.51
CA ASP A 185 -17.21 7.98 13.47
C ASP A 185 -16.74 7.19 12.24
N VAL A 186 -16.40 7.88 11.16
CA VAL A 186 -15.99 7.28 9.87
C VAL A 186 -14.67 7.89 9.42
N ALA A 187 -13.76 7.06 8.98
CA ALA A 187 -12.53 7.47 8.33
C ALA A 187 -12.29 6.66 7.04
N VAL A 188 -12.07 7.35 5.95
CA VAL A 188 -11.67 6.76 4.67
C VAL A 188 -10.16 6.90 4.56
N VAL A 189 -9.46 5.78 4.44
CA VAL A 189 -8.01 5.74 4.32
C VAL A 189 -7.63 5.20 2.96
N THR A 190 -6.99 6.04 2.16
CA THR A 190 -6.51 5.68 0.82
C THR A 190 -5.00 5.70 0.76
N GLY A 191 -4.38 4.62 0.30
CA GLY A 191 -3.00 4.61 -0.16
C GLY A 191 -2.97 4.69 -1.69
N VAL A 192 -2.17 5.59 -2.25
CA VAL A 192 -2.06 5.73 -3.71
C VAL A 192 -0.68 6.20 -4.12
N ASP A 193 -0.08 5.49 -5.07
CA ASP A 193 1.12 5.90 -5.78
C ASP A 193 1.06 5.49 -7.26
N VAL A 194 1.69 6.30 -8.10
CA VAL A 194 1.81 6.05 -9.53
C VAL A 194 3.27 6.10 -9.91
N PHE A 195 3.78 4.98 -10.39
CA PHE A 195 5.14 4.88 -10.90
C PHE A 195 5.14 4.92 -12.42
N SER A 196 6.04 5.67 -12.99
CA SER A 196 6.23 5.68 -14.43
C SER A 196 7.18 4.56 -14.86
N VAL A 197 6.74 3.67 -15.75
CA VAL A 197 7.62 2.66 -16.38
C VAL A 197 8.86 3.32 -16.99
N LYS A 198 8.70 4.49 -17.62
CA LYS A 198 9.81 5.28 -18.18
C LYS A 198 10.80 5.69 -17.09
N LEU A 199 10.32 6.13 -15.92
CA LEU A 199 11.18 6.50 -14.80
C LEU A 199 11.98 5.28 -14.30
N ILE A 200 11.31 4.16 -14.07
CA ILE A 200 11.95 2.92 -13.60
C ILE A 200 13.00 2.44 -14.59
N ARG A 201 12.66 2.43 -15.88
CA ARG A 201 13.61 2.09 -16.97
C ARG A 201 14.83 3.02 -16.99
N ASN A 202 14.62 4.33 -16.83
CA ASN A 202 15.71 5.29 -16.80
C ASN A 202 16.59 5.11 -15.56
N ILE A 203 16.01 4.90 -14.39
CA ILE A 203 16.75 4.59 -13.16
C ILE A 203 17.61 3.35 -13.38
N GLN A 204 17.04 2.27 -13.91
CA GLN A 204 17.79 1.05 -14.20
C GLN A 204 18.98 1.29 -15.14
N ASN A 205 18.78 2.04 -16.21
CA ASN A 205 19.84 2.36 -17.15
C ASN A 205 20.96 3.21 -16.52
N LEU A 206 20.59 4.16 -15.66
CA LEU A 206 21.54 4.96 -14.88
C LEU A 206 22.34 4.10 -13.90
N LEU A 207 21.67 3.18 -13.21
CA LEU A 207 22.31 2.27 -12.26
C LEU A 207 23.29 1.31 -12.97
N ARG A 208 22.89 0.74 -14.10
CA ARG A 208 23.80 -0.09 -14.92
C ARG A 208 25.04 0.69 -15.38
N GLY A 209 24.86 1.94 -15.81
CA GLY A 209 25.98 2.80 -16.20
C GLY A 209 26.87 3.23 -15.03
N ALA A 210 26.33 3.29 -13.82
CA ALA A 210 27.04 3.68 -12.60
C ALA A 210 27.60 2.49 -11.80
N GLN A 211 27.33 1.24 -12.19
CA GLN A 211 27.64 0.05 -11.39
C GLN A 211 29.10 0.02 -10.93
N ASN A 212 30.04 0.23 -11.86
CA ASN A 212 31.47 0.24 -11.51
C ASN A 212 31.85 1.37 -10.54
N THR A 213 31.19 2.53 -10.66
CA THR A 213 31.40 3.67 -9.77
C THR A 213 30.78 3.40 -8.40
N TYR A 214 29.59 2.81 -8.39
CA TYR A 214 28.90 2.43 -7.16
C TYR A 214 29.70 1.38 -6.38
N ASP A 215 30.18 0.34 -7.04
CA ASP A 215 31.00 -0.69 -6.41
C ASP A 215 32.30 -0.10 -5.84
N ALA A 216 32.85 0.95 -6.45
CA ALA A 216 34.05 1.63 -5.97
C ALA A 216 33.80 2.56 -4.75
N ILE A 217 32.56 3.07 -4.58
CA ILE A 217 32.21 3.96 -3.45
C ILE A 217 31.39 3.25 -2.36
N ARG A 218 31.04 1.98 -2.60
CA ARG A 218 30.31 1.17 -1.64
C ARG A 218 31.12 1.05 -0.36
N SER A 219 30.59 1.59 0.74
CA SER A 219 31.06 1.29 2.08
C SER A 219 30.20 0.16 2.69
N ASP A 220 30.72 -0.47 3.73
CA ASP A 220 29.99 -1.52 4.46
C ASP A 220 28.65 -1.00 5.03
N ASP A 221 28.52 0.32 5.16
CA ASP A 221 27.29 1.01 5.62
C ASP A 221 26.28 1.30 4.51
N MET A 222 26.64 1.09 3.24
CA MET A 222 25.69 1.23 2.12
C MET A 222 25.11 -0.15 1.79
N PRO A 223 23.81 -0.34 1.97
CA PRO A 223 23.21 -1.61 1.62
C PRO A 223 23.38 -1.90 0.11
N SER A 224 23.44 -3.17 -0.22
CA SER A 224 23.41 -3.69 -1.59
C SER A 224 22.05 -3.44 -2.25
N LEU A 225 21.56 -2.21 -2.16
CA LEU A 225 20.20 -1.78 -2.47
C LEU A 225 20.05 -1.17 -3.86
N LEU A 226 20.87 -1.61 -4.82
CA LEU A 226 20.46 -1.41 -6.20
C LEU A 226 19.76 -2.67 -6.68
N PRO A 227 18.41 -2.73 -6.49
CA PRO A 227 17.67 -3.90 -6.94
C PRO A 227 17.84 -4.02 -8.46
N SER A 228 17.98 -5.24 -8.93
CA SER A 228 17.73 -5.51 -10.33
C SER A 228 16.24 -5.27 -10.61
N PHE A 229 15.90 -4.79 -11.79
CA PHE A 229 14.50 -4.68 -12.25
C PHE A 229 14.24 -5.63 -13.42
N ASP A 230 15.22 -6.45 -13.78
CA ASP A 230 15.19 -7.32 -14.97
C ASP A 230 14.57 -8.68 -14.69
N SER A 231 14.70 -9.16 -13.46
CA SER A 231 14.14 -10.42 -12.98
C SER A 231 12.75 -10.22 -12.42
N LEU A 232 11.96 -11.28 -12.37
CA LEU A 232 10.68 -11.27 -11.69
C LEU A 232 10.89 -11.28 -10.17
N MET A 233 10.27 -10.36 -9.47
CA MET A 233 10.24 -10.24 -8.02
C MET A 233 9.73 -11.52 -7.36
N ARG A 234 10.47 -11.98 -6.33
CA ARG A 234 10.24 -13.25 -5.64
C ARG A 234 10.37 -13.08 -4.13
N PRO A 235 9.34 -12.59 -3.44
CA PRO A 235 9.38 -12.49 -1.98
C PRO A 235 9.68 -13.84 -1.35
N TYR A 236 10.58 -13.88 -0.37
CA TYR A 236 10.99 -15.08 0.40
C TYR A 236 11.58 -16.25 -0.40
N ASP A 237 11.76 -16.15 -1.71
CA ASP A 237 12.38 -17.18 -2.52
C ASP A 237 13.90 -17.05 -2.49
N ARG A 238 14.63 -18.16 -2.53
CA ARG A 238 16.11 -18.14 -2.52
C ARG A 238 16.73 -17.50 -3.77
N ARG A 239 15.92 -17.30 -4.83
CA ARG A 239 16.33 -16.61 -6.07
C ARG A 239 15.96 -15.13 -6.05
N ALA A 240 15.54 -14.60 -4.90
CA ALA A 240 15.19 -13.19 -4.77
C ALA A 240 16.43 -12.31 -5.02
N ASP A 241 16.35 -11.45 -6.03
CA ASP A 241 17.45 -10.57 -6.46
C ASP A 241 16.97 -9.21 -6.96
N CYS A 242 15.64 -8.97 -6.96
CA CYS A 242 15.08 -7.78 -7.57
C CYS A 242 13.78 -7.33 -6.87
N ILE A 243 13.45 -6.05 -7.10
CA ILE A 243 12.16 -5.43 -6.78
C ILE A 243 11.51 -5.04 -8.10
N ASN A 244 10.24 -5.36 -8.28
CA ASN A 244 9.46 -4.81 -9.38
C ASN A 244 8.43 -3.83 -8.83
N HIS A 245 8.31 -2.69 -9.46
CA HIS A 245 7.31 -1.71 -9.07
C HIS A 245 5.95 -1.99 -9.70
N GLY A 246 4.91 -1.55 -9.01
CA GLY A 246 3.55 -1.48 -9.51
C GLY A 246 2.92 -0.17 -9.09
N GLU A 247 1.95 0.29 -9.83
CA GLU A 247 1.16 1.47 -9.49
C GLU A 247 -0.22 1.06 -8.96
N GLY A 248 -0.94 2.00 -8.36
CA GLY A 248 -2.33 1.76 -7.98
C GLY A 248 -2.78 2.49 -6.74
N SER A 249 -3.97 2.12 -6.31
CA SER A 249 -4.62 2.66 -5.11
C SER A 249 -5.40 1.59 -4.37
N VAL A 250 -5.39 1.67 -3.05
CA VAL A 250 -6.22 0.87 -2.15
C VAL A 250 -6.87 1.79 -1.14
N THR A 251 -8.18 1.67 -0.99
CA THR A 251 -8.96 2.42 0.00
C THR A 251 -9.63 1.46 0.97
N ILE A 252 -9.59 1.79 2.26
CA ILE A 252 -10.37 1.11 3.29
C ILE A 252 -11.29 2.11 3.99
N VAL A 253 -12.51 1.69 4.29
CA VAL A 253 -13.46 2.42 5.13
C VAL A 253 -13.37 1.86 6.54
N MET A 254 -13.07 2.75 7.49
CA MET A 254 -13.01 2.43 8.91
C MET A 254 -14.12 3.16 9.65
N GLU A 255 -14.81 2.43 10.52
CA GLU A 255 -15.93 2.99 11.30
C GLU A 255 -15.79 2.70 12.80
N SER A 256 -16.38 3.56 13.64
CA SER A 256 -16.61 3.18 15.02
C SER A 256 -17.55 1.96 15.08
N ARG A 257 -17.39 1.10 16.09
CA ARG A 257 -18.24 -0.10 16.24
C ARG A 257 -19.71 0.30 16.36
N GLU A 258 -19.99 1.40 17.04
CA GLU A 258 -21.33 1.94 17.23
C GLU A 258 -21.94 2.41 15.91
N HIS A 259 -21.17 3.10 15.07
CA HIS A 259 -21.64 3.56 13.76
C HIS A 259 -21.95 2.39 12.84
N ALA A 260 -21.01 1.46 12.68
CA ALA A 260 -21.16 0.27 11.87
C ALA A 260 -22.37 -0.58 12.30
N SER A 261 -22.54 -0.78 13.62
CA SER A 261 -23.66 -1.56 14.18
C SER A 261 -25.01 -0.89 13.94
N ARG A 262 -25.11 0.45 14.05
CA ARG A 262 -26.39 1.17 13.83
C ARG A 262 -26.94 0.99 12.42
N ARG A 263 -26.06 0.85 11.42
CA ARG A 263 -26.46 0.66 10.02
C ARG A 263 -26.42 -0.79 9.55
N GLY A 264 -26.02 -1.74 10.43
CA GLY A 264 -25.93 -3.17 10.08
C GLY A 264 -24.84 -3.45 9.06
N ALA A 265 -23.73 -2.71 9.11
CA ALA A 265 -22.62 -2.87 8.17
C ALA A 265 -22.03 -4.28 8.20
N HIS A 266 -21.57 -4.75 7.04
CA HIS A 266 -20.64 -5.89 6.98
C HIS A 266 -19.33 -5.52 7.69
N LEU A 267 -18.76 -6.46 8.43
CA LEU A 267 -17.53 -6.26 9.19
C LEU A 267 -16.47 -7.25 8.73
N TYR A 268 -15.48 -6.80 8.01
CA TYR A 268 -14.31 -7.62 7.67
C TYR A 268 -13.47 -7.98 8.90
N GLY A 269 -13.38 -7.06 9.85
CA GLY A 269 -12.59 -7.19 11.07
C GLY A 269 -12.26 -5.82 11.66
N GLN A 270 -11.23 -5.76 12.48
CA GLN A 270 -10.88 -4.53 13.18
C GLN A 270 -9.38 -4.26 13.20
N VAL A 271 -9.03 -2.98 13.16
CA VAL A 271 -7.67 -2.51 13.44
C VAL A 271 -7.54 -2.29 14.94
N LEU A 272 -6.89 -3.21 15.63
CA LEU A 272 -6.72 -3.17 17.08
C LEU A 272 -5.65 -2.17 17.51
N ASN A 273 -4.54 -2.13 16.79
CA ASN A 273 -3.45 -1.18 17.05
C ASN A 273 -2.53 -1.02 15.84
N GLN A 274 -1.69 0.02 15.90
CA GLN A 274 -0.62 0.28 14.93
C GLN A 274 0.55 0.95 15.65
N ALA A 275 1.77 0.53 15.33
CA ALA A 275 2.98 1.14 15.85
C ALA A 275 4.02 1.32 14.73
N THR A 276 4.79 2.38 14.85
CA THR A 276 5.90 2.69 13.93
C THR A 276 7.18 2.95 14.72
N THR A 277 8.28 2.43 14.21
CA THR A 277 9.64 2.67 14.67
C THR A 277 10.54 3.07 13.50
N ARG A 278 11.77 3.41 13.77
CA ARG A 278 12.78 3.67 12.74
C ARG A 278 14.14 3.16 13.23
N ASP A 279 14.89 2.55 12.33
CA ASP A 279 16.29 2.20 12.57
C ASP A 279 17.08 3.46 12.94
N GLY A 280 17.87 3.40 13.99
CA GLY A 280 18.62 4.55 14.50
C GLY A 280 19.87 4.91 13.67
N LEU A 281 19.92 4.51 12.40
CA LEU A 281 21.06 4.70 11.52
C LEU A 281 21.20 6.14 11.05
N ALA A 282 22.45 6.61 10.93
CA ALA A 282 22.77 7.94 10.43
C ALA A 282 22.62 8.06 8.91
N ASN A 283 22.78 6.95 8.18
CA ASN A 283 22.54 6.91 6.74
C ASN A 283 21.02 6.92 6.47
N PRO A 284 20.49 7.94 5.76
CA PRO A 284 19.05 8.08 5.53
C PRO A 284 18.46 7.01 4.58
N LEU A 285 19.30 6.27 3.88
CA LEU A 285 18.88 5.21 2.93
C LEU A 285 19.12 3.80 3.47
N ALA A 286 19.81 3.65 4.59
CA ALA A 286 20.14 2.35 5.16
C ALA A 286 18.96 1.75 5.93
N CYS A 287 18.89 0.42 5.90
CA CYS A 287 18.05 -0.40 6.77
C CYS A 287 18.97 -1.39 7.51
N GLU A 288 18.70 -1.60 8.80
CA GLU A 288 19.41 -2.62 9.55
C GLU A 288 18.80 -4.01 9.32
N GLU A 289 19.64 -5.04 9.35
CA GLU A 289 19.22 -6.41 9.06
C GLU A 289 18.84 -7.21 10.32
N THR A 290 19.06 -6.65 11.52
CA THR A 290 18.79 -7.38 12.78
C THR A 290 17.31 -7.55 13.05
N GLY A 291 16.46 -6.64 12.54
CA GLY A 291 15.02 -6.62 12.79
C GLY A 291 14.64 -6.11 14.19
N SER A 292 15.58 -5.57 14.97
CA SER A 292 15.32 -5.12 16.35
C SER A 292 14.22 -4.07 16.44
N GLU A 293 14.19 -3.11 15.50
CA GLU A 293 13.16 -2.08 15.47
C GLU A 293 11.80 -2.60 14.98
N LEU A 294 11.77 -3.65 14.16
CA LEU A 294 10.53 -4.35 13.84
C LEU A 294 9.98 -5.08 15.07
N VAL A 295 10.85 -5.77 15.83
CA VAL A 295 10.48 -6.38 17.12
C VAL A 295 9.90 -5.32 18.08
N ALA A 296 10.54 -4.16 18.17
CA ALA A 296 10.06 -3.08 19.01
C ALA A 296 8.69 -2.54 18.54
N ALA A 297 8.47 -2.41 17.23
CA ALA A 297 7.17 -2.02 16.66
C ALA A 297 6.09 -3.06 17.01
N VAL A 298 6.37 -4.34 16.81
CA VAL A 298 5.44 -5.43 17.12
C VAL A 298 5.08 -5.45 18.60
N ARG A 299 6.07 -5.40 19.51
CA ARG A 299 5.81 -5.36 20.96
C ARG A 299 4.94 -4.17 21.38
N ARG A 300 5.19 -2.97 20.79
CA ARG A 300 4.32 -1.79 21.02
C ARG A 300 2.92 -1.99 20.45
N CYS A 301 2.81 -2.67 19.32
CA CYS A 301 1.55 -2.93 18.66
C CYS A 301 0.68 -3.92 19.45
N LEU A 302 1.26 -5.01 19.94
CA LEU A 302 0.60 -6.01 20.77
C LEU A 302 0.20 -5.45 22.15
N GLY A 303 1.11 -4.68 22.78
CA GLY A 303 0.93 -4.23 24.16
C GLY A 303 0.72 -5.39 25.13
N ASP A 304 -0.17 -5.20 26.11
CA ASP A 304 -0.59 -6.24 27.05
C ASP A 304 -1.89 -6.95 26.65
N ARG A 305 -2.38 -6.71 25.41
CA ARG A 305 -3.71 -7.18 24.98
C ARG A 305 -3.68 -8.54 24.31
N VAL A 306 -2.66 -8.80 23.50
CA VAL A 306 -2.56 -10.01 22.67
C VAL A 306 -1.16 -10.59 22.83
N GLY A 307 -1.07 -11.86 23.18
CA GLY A 307 0.19 -12.59 23.18
C GLY A 307 0.64 -12.89 21.75
N ILE A 308 1.95 -12.93 21.52
CA ILE A 308 2.48 -13.26 20.20
C ILE A 308 2.09 -14.68 19.75
N ASP A 309 1.90 -15.58 20.69
CA ASP A 309 1.43 -16.97 20.50
C ASP A 309 -0.03 -17.05 19.99
N GLN A 310 -0.80 -15.97 20.13
CA GLN A 310 -2.17 -15.86 19.59
C GLN A 310 -2.19 -15.34 18.13
N VAL A 311 -1.04 -15.03 17.56
CA VAL A 311 -0.91 -14.48 16.20
C VAL A 311 -0.30 -15.54 15.28
N PRO A 312 -1.07 -16.43 14.67
CA PRO A 312 -0.56 -17.52 13.84
C PRO A 312 -0.25 -17.10 12.40
N TYR A 313 -0.62 -15.89 12.01
CA TYR A 313 -0.40 -15.35 10.67
C TYR A 313 0.18 -13.94 10.68
N VAL A 314 1.14 -13.72 9.79
CA VAL A 314 1.71 -12.40 9.50
C VAL A 314 1.65 -12.12 8.00
N HIS A 315 1.05 -11.00 7.61
CA HIS A 315 1.23 -10.43 6.28
C HIS A 315 2.55 -9.69 6.24
N GLY A 316 3.54 -10.26 5.57
CA GLY A 316 4.88 -9.70 5.47
C GLY A 316 4.99 -8.64 4.39
N GLY A 317 5.97 -7.76 4.53
CA GLY A 317 6.27 -6.69 3.59
C GLY A 317 7.45 -6.98 2.65
N SER A 318 7.89 -8.25 2.55
CA SER A 318 8.98 -8.59 1.62
C SER A 318 8.57 -8.37 0.18
N ASP A 319 9.40 -7.62 -0.52
CA ASP A 319 9.24 -7.20 -1.91
C ASP A 319 10.28 -7.82 -2.85
N GLY A 320 10.93 -8.90 -2.40
CA GLY A 320 12.05 -9.53 -3.11
C GLY A 320 13.42 -8.96 -2.76
N ASN A 321 13.48 -7.95 -1.88
CA ASN A 321 14.72 -7.45 -1.33
C ASN A 321 15.24 -8.38 -0.21
N VAL A 322 16.47 -8.85 -0.38
CA VAL A 322 17.09 -9.78 0.58
C VAL A 322 17.29 -9.18 1.96
N VAL A 323 17.48 -7.86 2.08
CA VAL A 323 17.59 -7.14 3.35
C VAL A 323 16.26 -7.16 4.10
N VAL A 324 15.14 -6.96 3.40
CA VAL A 324 13.80 -7.05 3.98
C VAL A 324 13.54 -8.46 4.48
N THR A 325 13.81 -9.47 3.65
CA THR A 325 13.70 -10.88 4.04
C THR A 325 14.55 -11.20 5.28
N ALA A 326 15.76 -10.66 5.37
CA ALA A 326 16.66 -10.92 6.50
C ALA A 326 16.13 -10.32 7.81
N PHE A 327 15.76 -9.04 7.83
CA PHE A 327 15.28 -8.46 9.08
C PHE A 327 13.91 -9.02 9.52
N GLU A 328 13.03 -9.41 8.59
CA GLU A 328 11.78 -10.10 8.93
C GLU A 328 12.06 -11.47 9.55
N ALA A 329 12.94 -12.28 8.95
CA ALA A 329 13.32 -13.59 9.50
C ALA A 329 13.94 -13.47 10.90
N ASN A 330 14.81 -12.49 11.11
CA ASN A 330 15.41 -12.22 12.41
C ASN A 330 14.37 -11.77 13.45
N ALA A 331 13.47 -10.85 13.08
CA ALA A 331 12.40 -10.39 13.95
C ALA A 331 11.43 -11.52 14.33
N VAL A 332 11.02 -12.35 13.38
CA VAL A 332 10.17 -13.52 13.63
C VAL A 332 10.86 -14.50 14.56
N THR A 333 12.16 -14.77 14.34
CA THR A 333 12.94 -15.64 15.20
C THR A 333 12.99 -15.14 16.65
N GLU A 334 13.19 -13.84 16.86
CA GLU A 334 13.21 -13.24 18.20
C GLU A 334 11.84 -13.25 18.87
N LEU A 335 10.76 -12.95 18.09
CA LEU A 335 9.41 -12.84 18.63
C LEU A 335 8.79 -14.21 18.99
N TYR A 336 8.94 -15.19 18.10
CA TYR A 336 8.26 -16.49 18.19
C TYR A 336 9.14 -17.61 18.74
N GLY A 337 10.47 -17.44 18.74
CA GLY A 337 11.40 -18.47 19.21
C GLY A 337 11.19 -19.80 18.49
N SER A 338 10.95 -20.87 19.27
CA SER A 338 10.69 -22.20 18.70
C SER A 338 9.35 -22.31 17.96
N GLY A 339 8.39 -21.42 18.24
CA GLY A 339 7.09 -21.36 17.57
C GLY A 339 7.14 -20.77 16.17
N ALA A 340 8.25 -20.15 15.77
CA ALA A 340 8.40 -19.55 14.45
C ALA A 340 8.14 -20.54 13.29
N ARG A 341 8.41 -21.82 13.48
CA ARG A 341 8.20 -22.86 12.45
C ARG A 341 6.73 -23.13 12.12
N ASP A 342 5.84 -22.81 13.05
CA ASP A 342 4.40 -23.01 12.90
C ASP A 342 3.71 -21.74 12.38
N LEU A 343 4.45 -20.61 12.29
CA LEU A 343 3.95 -19.35 11.77
C LEU A 343 3.82 -19.41 10.25
N LEU A 344 2.64 -19.06 9.74
CA LEU A 344 2.46 -18.74 8.32
C LEU A 344 2.71 -17.25 8.10
N MET A 345 3.58 -16.93 7.14
CA MET A 345 3.88 -15.55 6.78
C MET A 345 4.00 -15.41 5.26
N SER A 346 3.10 -14.66 4.63
CA SER A 346 3.10 -14.51 3.17
C SER A 346 3.15 -13.05 2.75
N SER A 347 3.59 -12.80 1.51
CA SER A 347 3.62 -11.48 0.88
C SER A 347 2.97 -11.55 -0.50
N GLN A 348 2.07 -10.63 -0.77
CA GLN A 348 1.41 -10.49 -2.07
C GLN A 348 1.99 -9.37 -2.92
N GLU A 349 3.14 -8.81 -2.52
CA GLU A 349 3.90 -7.85 -3.33
C GLU A 349 4.22 -8.42 -4.73
N GLY A 350 4.51 -9.73 -4.82
CA GLY A 350 4.74 -10.42 -6.09
C GLY A 350 3.51 -10.51 -7.01
N CYS A 351 2.30 -10.27 -6.49
CA CYS A 351 1.07 -10.23 -7.30
C CYS A 351 0.97 -8.94 -8.10
N PHE A 352 1.24 -7.80 -7.47
CA PHE A 352 0.91 -6.48 -7.99
C PHE A 352 2.14 -5.61 -8.27
N GLY A 353 3.32 -6.01 -7.79
CA GLY A 353 4.50 -5.19 -7.69
C GLY A 353 4.51 -4.34 -6.43
N HIS A 354 5.69 -3.85 -6.03
CA HIS A 354 5.83 -2.91 -4.94
C HIS A 354 5.16 -1.59 -5.31
N ASN A 355 3.95 -1.36 -4.81
CA ASN A 355 3.11 -0.23 -5.19
C ASN A 355 3.21 0.97 -4.23
N GLY A 356 4.18 0.95 -3.33
CA GLY A 356 4.47 2.09 -2.47
C GLY A 356 3.41 2.33 -1.39
N ALA A 357 2.85 3.54 -1.33
CA ALA A 357 1.90 3.94 -0.30
C ALA A 357 0.64 3.04 -0.15
N PRO A 358 0.09 2.39 -1.18
CA PRO A 358 -0.98 1.42 -1.06
C PRO A 358 -0.70 0.21 -0.18
N ALA A 359 0.58 -0.19 -0.02
CA ALA A 359 0.96 -1.45 0.64
C ALA A 359 0.34 -1.67 2.02
N GLY A 360 0.21 -0.62 2.84
CA GLY A 360 -0.42 -0.73 4.16
C GLY A 360 -1.90 -1.08 4.11
N CYS A 361 -2.68 -0.41 3.26
CA CYS A 361 -4.09 -0.72 3.05
C CYS A 361 -4.26 -2.10 2.40
N LEU A 362 -3.39 -2.46 1.44
CA LEU A 362 -3.40 -3.76 0.76
C LEU A 362 -3.19 -4.91 1.76
N GLY A 363 -2.17 -4.79 2.61
CA GLY A 363 -1.88 -5.79 3.65
C GLY A 363 -3.03 -5.98 4.63
N VAL A 364 -3.70 -4.89 5.04
CA VAL A 364 -4.89 -4.94 5.89
C VAL A 364 -6.04 -5.64 5.16
N ALA A 365 -6.38 -5.20 3.94
CA ALA A 365 -7.48 -5.78 3.17
C ALA A 365 -7.28 -7.28 2.91
N LEU A 366 -6.10 -7.68 2.47
CA LEU A 366 -5.77 -9.10 2.24
C LEU A 366 -5.84 -9.93 3.51
N THR A 367 -5.30 -9.43 4.63
CA THR A 367 -5.33 -10.16 5.89
C THR A 367 -6.76 -10.38 6.39
N LEU A 368 -7.62 -9.37 6.27
CA LEU A 368 -9.03 -9.48 6.66
C LEU A 368 -9.82 -10.42 5.74
N LEU A 369 -9.56 -10.41 4.45
CA LEU A 369 -10.13 -11.40 3.52
C LEU A 369 -9.66 -12.82 3.84
N MET A 370 -8.40 -13.01 4.20
CA MET A 370 -7.89 -14.31 4.64
C MET A 370 -8.58 -14.80 5.92
N MET A 371 -8.86 -13.90 6.88
CA MET A 371 -9.66 -14.21 8.07
C MET A 371 -11.07 -14.66 7.70
N GLU A 372 -11.73 -13.92 6.81
CA GLU A 372 -13.10 -14.22 6.37
C GLU A 372 -13.21 -15.56 5.64
N HIS A 373 -12.24 -15.86 4.77
CA HIS A 373 -12.20 -17.12 4.02
C HIS A 373 -11.67 -18.32 4.83
N GLY A 374 -11.04 -18.10 6.00
CA GLY A 374 -10.36 -19.16 6.75
C GLY A 374 -9.17 -19.76 6.00
N GLU A 375 -8.54 -18.99 5.13
CA GLU A 375 -7.46 -19.44 4.26
C GLU A 375 -6.37 -18.37 4.12
N VAL A 376 -5.10 -18.79 4.15
CA VAL A 376 -3.95 -17.91 3.90
C VAL A 376 -3.52 -18.01 2.44
N CYS A 377 -3.38 -16.85 1.79
CA CYS A 377 -2.91 -16.75 0.41
C CYS A 377 -1.42 -17.10 0.28
N PRO A 378 -1.01 -17.76 -0.83
CA PRO A 378 0.39 -18.06 -1.06
C PRO A 378 1.20 -16.78 -1.34
N THR A 379 2.50 -16.83 -1.06
CA THR A 379 3.45 -15.82 -1.53
C THR A 379 3.66 -15.97 -3.03
N ALA A 380 3.28 -14.95 -3.78
CA ALA A 380 3.42 -14.98 -5.23
C ALA A 380 4.91 -15.09 -5.65
N ASN A 381 5.17 -15.96 -6.64
CA ASN A 381 6.50 -16.23 -7.20
C ASN A 381 7.50 -16.87 -6.20
N CYS A 382 7.06 -17.35 -5.04
CA CYS A 382 7.87 -18.13 -4.11
C CYS A 382 7.68 -19.63 -4.38
N GLU A 383 8.60 -20.26 -5.08
CA GLU A 383 8.59 -21.70 -5.33
C GLU A 383 9.62 -22.44 -4.47
N GLU A 384 10.76 -21.79 -4.19
CA GLU A 384 11.89 -22.33 -3.48
C GLU A 384 12.23 -21.39 -2.30
N PRO A 385 11.64 -21.63 -1.10
CA PRO A 385 11.90 -20.78 0.07
C PRO A 385 13.39 -20.59 0.38
N ALA A 386 13.77 -19.39 0.81
CA ALA A 386 15.14 -19.08 1.21
C ALA A 386 15.54 -19.88 2.45
N ASP A 387 16.79 -20.33 2.51
CA ASP A 387 17.28 -21.26 3.55
C ASP A 387 17.34 -20.63 4.95
N ASN A 388 17.34 -19.31 5.05
CA ASN A 388 17.41 -18.56 6.32
C ASN A 388 16.04 -18.26 6.94
N LEU A 389 14.93 -18.70 6.35
CA LEU A 389 13.61 -18.51 6.90
C LEU A 389 13.36 -19.48 8.06
N THR A 390 12.78 -18.96 9.13
CA THR A 390 12.37 -19.74 10.32
C THR A 390 10.86 -19.98 10.35
N PHE A 391 10.12 -19.41 9.42
CA PHE A 391 8.66 -19.51 9.23
C PHE A 391 8.32 -20.15 7.89
N ASP A 392 7.06 -20.51 7.71
CA ASP A 392 6.55 -21.01 6.44
C ASP A 392 6.09 -19.81 5.58
N PRO A 393 6.75 -19.52 4.44
CA PRO A 393 6.38 -18.41 3.56
C PRO A 393 5.18 -18.70 2.67
N VAL A 394 4.47 -19.79 2.88
CA VAL A 394 3.33 -20.27 2.07
C VAL A 394 3.70 -20.33 0.58
N PRO A 395 4.69 -21.18 0.20
CA PRO A 395 5.17 -21.23 -1.18
C PRO A 395 4.16 -21.89 -2.11
N GLY A 396 4.31 -21.61 -3.41
CA GLY A 396 3.49 -22.17 -4.48
C GLY A 396 2.29 -21.32 -4.85
N VAL A 397 1.20 -21.96 -5.28
CA VAL A 397 0.03 -21.29 -5.89
C VAL A 397 -1.29 -21.65 -5.22
N ARG A 398 -1.24 -22.24 -4.03
CA ARG A 398 -2.44 -22.69 -3.32
C ARG A 398 -2.53 -22.04 -1.95
N THR A 399 -3.73 -21.65 -1.60
CA THR A 399 -4.06 -21.24 -0.23
C THR A 399 -3.82 -22.37 0.77
N ARG A 400 -3.64 -22.00 2.03
CA ARG A 400 -3.57 -22.93 3.16
C ARG A 400 -4.68 -22.64 4.16
N PRO A 401 -5.46 -23.64 4.57
CA PRO A 401 -6.47 -23.48 5.60
C PRO A 401 -5.84 -23.00 6.90
N LEU A 402 -6.35 -21.92 7.45
CA LEU A 402 -6.01 -21.39 8.76
C LEU A 402 -7.17 -20.54 9.27
N ASP A 403 -7.76 -20.96 10.38
CA ASP A 403 -8.75 -20.16 11.10
C ASP A 403 -8.03 -19.38 12.20
N PHE A 404 -8.17 -18.05 12.22
CA PHE A 404 -7.42 -17.20 13.13
C PHE A 404 -8.14 -15.89 13.46
N ASP A 405 -8.02 -15.48 14.72
CA ASP A 405 -8.63 -14.27 15.24
C ASP A 405 -7.70 -13.05 15.23
N TYR A 406 -6.40 -13.27 15.26
CA TYR A 406 -5.40 -12.20 15.29
C TYR A 406 -4.35 -12.39 14.21
N ALA A 407 -3.94 -11.28 13.61
CA ALA A 407 -2.84 -11.24 12.67
C ALA A 407 -2.05 -9.93 12.78
N LEU A 408 -0.82 -9.96 12.26
CA LEU A 408 0.00 -8.78 12.06
C LEU A 408 0.15 -8.48 10.57
N SER A 409 0.23 -7.20 10.22
CA SER A 409 0.63 -6.74 8.89
C SER A 409 1.83 -5.82 9.01
N PHE A 410 2.88 -6.08 8.24
CA PHE A 410 4.13 -5.33 8.25
C PHE A 410 4.26 -4.46 7.01
N ASN A 411 4.79 -3.24 7.21
CA ASN A 411 5.10 -2.32 6.13
C ASN A 411 6.38 -1.54 6.43
N TYR A 412 7.11 -1.20 5.40
CA TYR A 412 8.43 -0.59 5.52
C TYR A 412 8.58 0.62 4.61
N GLN A 413 9.58 1.45 4.94
CA GLN A 413 10.03 2.55 4.09
C GLN A 413 11.56 2.51 4.01
N VAL A 414 12.10 2.86 2.86
CA VAL A 414 13.53 3.15 2.70
C VAL A 414 13.98 4.14 3.78
N GLY A 415 15.14 3.88 4.39
CA GLY A 415 15.63 4.65 5.53
C GLY A 415 15.20 4.11 6.89
N GLY A 416 14.74 2.85 6.91
CA GLY A 416 14.59 2.05 8.12
C GLY A 416 13.29 2.23 8.90
N VAL A 417 12.27 2.86 8.33
CA VAL A 417 10.95 2.92 8.98
C VAL A 417 10.30 1.53 8.94
N LYS A 418 9.83 1.08 10.10
CA LYS A 418 9.14 -0.19 10.31
C LYS A 418 7.75 0.11 10.88
N SER A 419 6.71 -0.46 10.30
CA SER A 419 5.33 -0.35 10.80
C SER A 419 4.73 -1.74 11.00
N ALA A 420 4.05 -1.94 12.13
CA ALA A 420 3.26 -3.11 12.44
C ALA A 420 1.81 -2.70 12.72
N ILE A 421 0.86 -3.43 12.15
CA ILE A 421 -0.58 -3.26 12.38
C ILE A 421 -1.09 -4.56 12.97
N LEU A 422 -1.77 -4.48 14.11
CA LEU A 422 -2.47 -5.61 14.73
C LEU A 422 -3.93 -5.59 14.27
N LEU A 423 -4.34 -6.69 13.68
CA LEU A 423 -5.69 -6.92 13.19
C LEU A 423 -6.38 -7.96 14.04
N GLY A 424 -7.69 -7.86 14.14
CA GLY A 424 -8.55 -8.83 14.79
C GLY A 424 -9.79 -9.17 13.96
N SER A 425 -10.32 -10.38 14.16
CA SER A 425 -11.62 -10.76 13.62
C SER A 425 -12.74 -9.84 14.16
N PRO A 426 -13.95 -9.81 13.56
CA PRO A 426 -15.02 -8.94 14.03
C PRO A 426 -15.42 -9.17 15.48
N ASP A 427 -15.22 -10.37 16.00
CA ASP A 427 -15.77 -10.86 17.28
C ASP A 427 -14.82 -10.72 18.47
N VAL A 428 -13.54 -10.32 18.27
CA VAL A 428 -12.55 -10.16 19.35
C VAL A 428 -12.56 -8.79 20.01
#